data_ef0af49693650fabee6536364d1c14bf
#
_entry.id   ef0af49693650fabee6536364d1c14bf
#
_cell.length_a   1.000
_cell.length_b   1.000
_cell.length_c   1.000
_cell.angle_alpha   90.00
_cell.angle_beta   90.00
_cell.angle_gamma   90.00
#
_symmetry.space_group_name_H-M   'P 1'
#
loop_
_entity.id
_entity.type
_entity.pdbx_description
1 polymer ?
#
loop_
_entity_poly.entity_id
_entity_poly.type
_entity_poly.pdbx_seq_one_letter_code
_entity_poly.pdbx_strand_id
1 'polypeptide(L)'
;MYKRQFVSGASFGIVMLYQTISGFFAHLTHTNVKEIEKLDPIISKIFVTPNFHKIHHHYVLPHTDRNYGNIFSIWDHLFKTSIKVDSMEEINYGIDTHMDKKETEDIKTMLMIPFQEYRPPVGAKFGKD
;
A
#
# COMPACT_ATOMS: atom_id res chain seq x y z
N MET A 1 0.39 -4.17 18.77
CA MET A 1 -0.54 -3.06 19.04
C MET A 1 -0.20 -2.33 20.35
N TYR A 2 -0.07 -3.03 21.47
CA TYR A 2 0.21 -2.44 22.80
C TYR A 2 1.56 -1.72 22.98
N LYS A 3 2.59 -2.07 22.20
CA LYS A 3 3.94 -1.49 22.35
C LYS A 3 3.96 0.03 22.11
N ARG A 4 3.24 0.52 21.10
CA ARG A 4 3.17 1.96 20.78
C ARG A 4 2.40 2.73 21.84
N GLN A 5 1.32 2.16 22.37
CA GLN A 5 0.52 2.74 23.44
C GLN A 5 1.35 2.86 24.73
N PHE A 6 2.15 1.87 25.05
CA PHE A 6 3.02 1.87 26.24
C PHE A 6 4.06 3.00 26.17
N VAL A 7 4.67 3.20 25.00
CA VAL A 7 5.71 4.22 24.80
C VAL A 7 5.12 5.63 24.75
N SER A 8 3.94 5.82 24.15
CA SER A 8 3.31 7.12 23.96
C SER A 8 2.49 7.59 25.17
N GLY A 9 2.12 6.69 26.10
CA GLY A 9 1.18 6.99 27.17
C GLY A 9 -0.23 7.35 26.70
N ALA A 10 -0.56 7.10 25.42
CA ALA A 10 -1.83 7.47 24.84
C ALA A 10 -3.01 6.74 25.51
N SER A 11 -4.08 7.45 25.80
CA SER A 11 -5.29 6.85 26.36
C SER A 11 -5.92 5.86 25.38
N PHE A 12 -6.62 4.84 25.91
CA PHE A 12 -7.34 3.87 25.08
C PHE A 12 -8.28 4.53 24.06
N GLY A 13 -9.02 5.58 24.46
CA GLY A 13 -9.91 6.31 23.58
C GLY A 13 -9.20 6.95 22.38
N ILE A 14 -8.03 7.54 22.56
CA ILE A 14 -7.22 8.11 21.48
C ILE A 14 -6.74 6.99 20.52
N VAL A 15 -6.32 5.87 21.05
CA VAL A 15 -5.89 4.73 20.22
C VAL A 15 -7.04 4.19 19.39
N MET A 16 -8.23 4.03 19.99
CA MET A 16 -9.43 3.58 19.26
C MET A 16 -9.87 4.58 18.19
N LEU A 17 -9.85 5.87 18.51
CA LEU A 17 -10.18 6.93 17.52
C LEU A 17 -9.21 6.88 16.34
N TYR A 18 -7.90 6.80 16.60
CA TYR A 18 -6.90 6.66 15.55
C TYR A 18 -7.14 5.42 14.68
N GLN A 19 -7.42 4.27 15.28
CA GLN A 19 -7.67 3.03 14.54
C GLN A 19 -8.93 3.12 13.68
N THR A 20 -9.98 3.74 14.19
CA THR A 20 -11.23 3.95 13.45
C THR A 20 -10.99 4.85 12.22
N ILE A 21 -10.32 5.98 12.41
CA ILE A 21 -9.99 6.90 11.31
C ILE A 21 -9.06 6.21 10.30
N SER A 22 -8.03 5.55 10.77
CA SER A 22 -7.08 4.84 9.92
C SER A 22 -7.75 3.71 9.11
N GLY A 23 -8.64 2.94 9.73
CA GLY A 23 -9.43 1.93 9.06
C GLY A 23 -10.37 2.51 8.00
N PHE A 24 -11.04 3.61 8.31
CA PHE A 24 -11.89 4.32 7.34
C PHE A 24 -11.10 4.75 6.11
N PHE A 25 -9.95 5.41 6.29
CA PHE A 25 -9.08 5.82 5.18
C PHE A 25 -8.53 4.63 4.40
N ALA A 26 -8.14 3.55 5.08
CA ALA A 26 -7.70 2.32 4.40
C ALA A 26 -8.78 1.75 3.48
N HIS A 27 -10.05 1.74 3.90
CA HIS A 27 -11.15 1.32 3.04
C HIS A 27 -11.37 2.31 1.88
N LEU A 28 -11.36 3.62 2.16
CA LEU A 28 -11.55 4.66 1.16
C LEU A 28 -10.50 4.59 0.05
N THR A 29 -9.22 4.41 0.41
CA THR A 29 -8.12 4.36 -0.56
C THR A 29 -8.14 3.12 -1.46
N HIS A 30 -8.85 2.07 -1.07
CA HIS A 30 -9.05 0.86 -1.90
C HIS A 30 -10.35 0.90 -2.74
N THR A 31 -11.08 2.01 -2.74
CA THR A 31 -12.30 2.14 -3.55
C THR A 31 -12.00 2.47 -5.02
N ASN A 32 -12.99 2.22 -5.89
CA ASN A 32 -12.98 2.59 -7.31
C ASN A 32 -13.99 3.71 -7.59
N VAL A 33 -13.90 4.82 -6.84
CA VAL A 33 -14.81 5.96 -7.00
C VAL A 33 -14.27 6.92 -8.06
N LYS A 34 -14.87 6.92 -9.24
CA LYS A 34 -14.45 7.74 -10.39
C LYS A 34 -14.61 9.25 -10.16
N GLU A 35 -15.54 9.65 -9.31
CA GLU A 35 -15.77 11.05 -8.97
C GLU A 35 -14.56 11.67 -8.26
N ILE A 36 -13.84 10.89 -7.48
CA ILE A 36 -12.63 11.32 -6.76
C ILE A 36 -11.47 11.49 -7.74
N GLU A 37 -11.44 10.77 -8.85
CA GLU A 37 -10.35 10.84 -9.84
C GLU A 37 -10.15 12.27 -10.38
N LYS A 38 -11.23 13.02 -10.56
CA LYS A 38 -11.15 14.40 -11.05
C LYS A 38 -10.51 15.36 -10.06
N LEU A 39 -10.65 15.09 -8.77
CA LEU A 39 -10.10 15.89 -7.68
C LEU A 39 -8.72 15.38 -7.22
N ASP A 40 -8.32 14.22 -7.70
CA ASP A 40 -7.08 13.55 -7.32
C ASP A 40 -5.84 14.46 -7.39
N PRO A 41 -5.61 15.26 -8.45
CA PRO A 41 -4.44 16.12 -8.55
C PRO A 41 -4.34 17.19 -7.46
N ILE A 42 -5.46 17.56 -6.85
CA ILE A 42 -5.53 18.56 -5.78
C ILE A 42 -5.46 17.86 -4.42
N ILE A 43 -6.32 16.86 -4.21
CA ILE A 43 -6.45 16.17 -2.92
C ILE A 43 -5.18 15.38 -2.60
N SER A 44 -4.57 14.74 -3.59
CA SER A 44 -3.35 13.93 -3.41
C SER A 44 -2.11 14.71 -2.97
N LYS A 45 -2.19 16.02 -2.90
CA LYS A 45 -1.11 16.85 -2.31
C LYS A 45 -1.06 16.78 -0.79
N ILE A 46 -2.19 16.49 -0.15
CA ILE A 46 -2.31 16.50 1.32
C ILE A 46 -2.81 15.15 1.83
N PHE A 47 -3.85 14.59 1.19
CA PHE A 47 -4.47 13.34 1.59
C PHE A 47 -4.18 12.22 0.60
N VAL A 48 -4.12 11.00 1.10
CA VAL A 48 -4.00 9.82 0.25
C VAL A 48 -5.32 9.59 -0.47
N THR A 49 -5.27 9.56 -1.80
CA THR A 49 -6.40 9.25 -2.67
C THR A 49 -6.32 7.81 -3.16
N PRO A 50 -7.42 7.24 -3.68
CA PRO A 50 -7.39 5.90 -4.25
C PRO A 50 -6.32 5.72 -5.33
N ASN A 51 -6.20 6.66 -6.27
CA ASN A 51 -5.20 6.56 -7.33
C ASN A 51 -3.76 6.68 -6.81
N PHE A 52 -3.53 7.59 -5.84
CA PHE A 52 -2.23 7.72 -5.20
C PHE A 52 -1.80 6.43 -4.49
N HIS A 53 -2.74 5.77 -3.77
CA HIS A 53 -2.47 4.54 -3.04
C HIS A 53 -2.35 3.32 -3.96
N LYS A 54 -3.14 3.23 -5.02
CA LYS A 54 -3.10 2.13 -5.98
C LYS A 54 -1.73 1.94 -6.62
N ILE A 55 -0.96 3.00 -6.81
CA ILE A 55 0.41 2.91 -7.34
C ILE A 55 1.29 2.08 -6.40
N HIS A 56 1.12 2.22 -5.07
CA HIS A 56 1.81 1.43 -4.07
C HIS A 56 1.57 -0.08 -4.21
N HIS A 57 0.42 -0.48 -4.74
CA HIS A 57 0.07 -1.88 -4.98
C HIS A 57 0.56 -2.45 -6.31
N HIS A 58 1.35 -1.70 -7.06
CA HIS A 58 1.99 -2.23 -8.27
C HIS A 58 2.96 -3.36 -7.91
N TYR A 59 3.01 -4.39 -8.76
CA TYR A 59 3.70 -5.65 -8.45
C TYR A 59 5.23 -5.56 -8.41
N VAL A 60 5.84 -4.50 -8.96
CA VAL A 60 7.30 -4.37 -9.08
C VAL A 60 7.81 -2.98 -8.70
N LEU A 61 9.08 -2.91 -8.27
CA LEU A 61 9.79 -1.67 -8.00
C LEU A 61 9.89 -0.78 -9.27
N PRO A 62 9.94 0.55 -9.14
CA PRO A 62 10.00 1.31 -7.88
C PRO A 62 8.62 1.65 -7.27
N HIS A 63 7.52 1.32 -7.93
CA HIS A 63 6.18 1.76 -7.55
C HIS A 63 5.73 1.16 -6.22
N THR A 64 6.00 -0.13 -5.98
CA THR A 64 5.64 -0.83 -4.75
C THR A 64 6.31 -0.26 -3.50
N ASP A 65 7.46 0.42 -3.65
CA ASP A 65 8.19 1.07 -2.54
C ASP A 65 8.01 2.58 -2.54
N ARG A 66 6.80 3.05 -2.87
CA ARG A 66 6.41 4.45 -2.91
C ARG A 66 5.02 4.64 -2.30
N ASN A 67 4.63 5.90 -2.08
CA ASN A 67 3.29 6.28 -1.64
C ASN A 67 2.82 5.53 -0.39
N TYR A 68 3.63 5.59 0.68
CA TYR A 68 3.42 4.84 1.92
C TYR A 68 2.29 5.39 2.81
N GLY A 69 1.86 6.63 2.56
CA GLY A 69 0.84 7.27 3.36
C GLY A 69 -0.46 6.47 3.43
N ASN A 70 -1.09 6.45 4.61
CA ASN A 70 -2.43 5.88 4.78
C ASN A 70 -3.51 6.97 4.79
N ILE A 71 -3.26 8.09 5.48
CA ILE A 71 -4.19 9.21 5.59
C ILE A 71 -3.63 10.43 4.86
N PHE A 72 -2.38 10.80 5.16
CA PHE A 72 -1.73 11.99 4.63
C PHE A 72 -0.60 11.63 3.67
N SER A 73 -0.73 12.08 2.42
CA SER A 73 0.30 12.00 1.38
C SER A 73 1.40 13.05 1.52
N ILE A 74 1.16 14.09 2.34
CA ILE A 74 2.13 15.16 2.58
C ILE A 74 3.48 14.61 3.08
N TRP A 75 3.46 13.50 3.81
CA TRP A 75 4.68 12.84 4.28
C TRP A 75 5.47 12.22 3.14
N ASP A 76 4.79 11.61 2.15
CA ASP A 76 5.45 11.08 0.97
C ASP A 76 6.09 12.19 0.14
N HIS A 77 5.44 13.35 0.03
CA HIS A 77 6.02 14.51 -0.63
C HIS A 77 7.23 15.05 0.12
N LEU A 78 7.14 15.15 1.44
CA LEU A 78 8.23 15.64 2.30
C LEU A 78 9.45 14.72 2.25
N PHE A 79 9.24 13.41 2.34
CA PHE A 79 10.32 12.41 2.33
C PHE A 79 10.75 11.96 0.92
N LYS A 80 10.16 12.54 -0.14
CA LYS A 80 10.43 12.22 -1.54
C LYS A 80 10.15 10.75 -1.89
N THR A 81 9.17 10.17 -1.24
CA THR A 81 8.66 8.82 -1.51
C THR A 81 7.41 8.85 -2.41
N SER A 82 6.88 10.03 -2.74
CA SER A 82 5.75 10.14 -3.66
C SER A 82 6.17 9.85 -5.09
N ILE A 83 5.33 9.10 -5.82
CA ILE A 83 5.44 8.85 -7.25
C ILE A 83 4.07 9.01 -7.89
N LYS A 84 4.04 9.43 -9.15
CA LYS A 84 2.83 9.50 -9.98
C LYS A 84 3.07 8.68 -11.24
N VAL A 85 1.99 8.21 -11.84
CA VAL A 85 1.98 7.57 -13.15
C VAL A 85 1.11 8.38 -14.10
N ASP A 86 1.41 8.30 -15.38
CA ASP A 86 0.67 9.04 -16.42
C ASP A 86 -0.71 8.39 -16.67
N SER A 87 -0.78 7.06 -16.56
CA SER A 87 -2.02 6.31 -16.69
C SER A 87 -2.13 5.24 -15.60
N MET A 88 -3.32 5.11 -15.00
CA MET A 88 -3.63 4.03 -14.06
C MET A 88 -3.75 2.66 -14.74
N GLU A 89 -3.85 2.62 -16.07
CA GLU A 89 -3.86 1.37 -16.85
C GLU A 89 -2.51 0.65 -16.83
N GLU A 90 -1.43 1.38 -16.53
CA GLU A 90 -0.07 0.82 -16.40
C GLU A 90 0.13 0.08 -15.06
N ILE A 91 -0.79 0.25 -14.10
CA ILE A 91 -0.69 -0.34 -12.78
C ILE A 91 -1.24 -1.76 -12.80
N ASN A 92 -0.36 -2.73 -12.64
CA ASN A 92 -0.70 -4.13 -12.45
C ASN A 92 -0.53 -4.50 -10.98
N TYR A 93 -1.62 -4.92 -10.35
CA TYR A 93 -1.62 -5.32 -8.94
C TYR A 93 -1.05 -6.72 -8.75
N GLY A 94 -0.34 -6.92 -7.67
CA GLY A 94 0.19 -8.23 -7.32
C GLY A 94 1.50 -8.19 -6.55
N ILE A 95 2.15 -9.33 -6.52
CA ILE A 95 3.48 -9.52 -5.92
C ILE A 95 4.33 -10.20 -7.00
N ASP A 96 5.43 -9.58 -7.40
CA ASP A 96 6.29 -10.05 -8.49
C ASP A 96 6.79 -11.49 -8.33
N THR A 97 6.89 -11.95 -7.08
CA THR A 97 7.30 -13.31 -6.75
C THR A 97 6.24 -14.37 -7.00
N HIS A 98 4.95 -13.99 -7.15
CA HIS A 98 3.79 -14.89 -7.23
C HIS A 98 2.74 -14.36 -8.22
N MET A 99 3.14 -14.11 -9.47
CA MET A 99 2.25 -13.60 -10.52
C MET A 99 1.60 -14.70 -11.37
N ASP A 100 1.98 -15.97 -11.18
CA ASP A 100 1.36 -17.08 -11.91
C ASP A 100 -0.08 -17.27 -11.40
N LYS A 101 -1.04 -17.24 -12.34
CA LYS A 101 -2.46 -17.47 -12.06
C LYS A 101 -2.71 -18.82 -11.38
N LYS A 102 -1.95 -19.86 -11.72
CA LYS A 102 -2.07 -21.17 -11.06
C LYS A 102 -1.72 -21.12 -9.58
N GLU A 103 -0.82 -20.22 -9.18
CA GLU A 103 -0.45 -20.03 -7.78
C GLU A 103 -1.46 -19.16 -7.02
N THR A 104 -2.14 -18.22 -7.71
CA THR A 104 -3.03 -17.23 -7.09
C THR A 104 -4.51 -17.57 -7.18
N GLU A 105 -4.92 -18.52 -8.03
CA GLU A 105 -6.32 -18.92 -8.20
C GLU A 105 -6.65 -20.25 -7.45
N ASP A 106 -5.64 -21.03 -7.04
CA ASP A 106 -5.87 -22.26 -6.27
C ASP A 106 -5.60 -22.03 -4.77
N ILE A 107 -6.64 -22.20 -3.96
CA ILE A 107 -6.59 -21.98 -2.50
C ILE A 107 -5.52 -22.84 -1.83
N LYS A 108 -5.37 -24.10 -2.24
CA LYS A 108 -4.37 -25.00 -1.65
C LYS A 108 -2.96 -24.48 -1.93
N THR A 109 -2.69 -24.08 -3.15
CA THR A 109 -1.40 -23.51 -3.56
C THR A 109 -1.13 -22.21 -2.80
N MET A 110 -2.11 -21.32 -2.66
CA MET A 110 -1.98 -20.09 -1.89
C MET A 110 -1.63 -20.35 -0.41
N LEU A 111 -2.27 -21.32 0.22
CA LEU A 111 -1.99 -21.71 1.61
C LEU A 111 -0.59 -22.33 1.78
N MET A 112 -0.03 -22.87 0.72
CA MET A 112 1.33 -23.48 0.74
C MET A 112 2.44 -22.46 0.46
N ILE A 113 2.13 -21.25 -0.06
CA ILE A 113 3.14 -20.21 -0.34
C ILE A 113 4.09 -19.93 0.84
N PRO A 114 3.62 -19.77 2.10
CA PRO A 114 4.52 -19.51 3.23
C PRO A 114 5.51 -20.64 3.54
N PHE A 115 5.30 -21.82 2.99
CA PHE A 115 6.13 -23.02 3.20
C PHE A 115 7.01 -23.33 1.99
N GLN A 116 6.94 -22.53 0.93
CA GLN A 116 7.78 -22.63 -0.25
C GLN A 116 9.15 -21.98 0.01
N GLU A 117 10.10 -22.28 -0.86
CA GLU A 117 11.39 -21.60 -0.86
C GLU A 117 11.20 -20.10 -1.09
N TYR A 118 11.95 -19.29 -0.34
CA TYR A 118 11.88 -17.83 -0.45
C TYR A 118 12.30 -17.38 -1.84
N ARG A 119 11.43 -16.60 -2.48
CA ARG A 119 11.68 -15.94 -3.78
C ARG A 119 11.92 -14.44 -3.50
N PRO A 120 13.14 -13.92 -3.77
CA PRO A 120 13.40 -12.50 -3.59
C PRO A 120 12.61 -11.67 -4.62
N PRO A 121 12.05 -10.49 -4.21
CA PRO A 121 11.45 -9.56 -5.17
C PRO A 121 12.47 -9.04 -6.18
N VAL A 122 12.02 -8.73 -7.40
CA VAL A 122 12.87 -8.14 -8.44
C VAL A 122 13.41 -6.79 -7.95
N GLY A 123 14.72 -6.62 -7.97
CA GLY A 123 15.41 -5.42 -7.49
C GLY A 123 15.59 -5.34 -5.97
N ALA A 124 15.28 -6.39 -5.22
CA ALA A 124 15.53 -6.45 -3.79
C ALA A 124 17.02 -6.39 -3.49
N LYS A 125 17.42 -5.49 -2.57
CA LYS A 125 18.82 -5.35 -2.14
C LYS A 125 19.31 -6.49 -1.24
N PHE A 126 18.43 -7.39 -0.84
CA PHE A 126 18.68 -8.49 0.10
C PHE A 126 18.63 -9.87 -0.56
N GLY A 127 18.51 -9.93 -1.88
CA GLY A 127 18.68 -11.19 -2.60
C GLY A 127 20.13 -11.63 -2.47
N LYS A 128 20.37 -12.90 -2.11
CA LYS A 128 21.71 -13.48 -2.20
C LYS A 128 22.11 -13.49 -3.68
N ASP A 129 23.26 -12.87 -3.96
CA ASP A 129 23.98 -13.06 -5.22
C ASP A 129 24.27 -14.53 -5.45
#